data_2231fb11d317592802a053509f41b956
#
_entry.id   2231fb11d317592802a053509f41b956
#
_cell.length_a   1.000
_cell.length_b   1.000
_cell.length_c   1.000
_cell.angle_alpha   90.00
_cell.angle_beta   90.00
_cell.angle_gamma   90.00
#
_symmetry.space_group_name_H-M   'P 1'
#
loop_
_entity.id
_entity.type
_entity.pdbx_description
1 polymer ?
#
loop_
_entity_poly.entity_id
_entity_poly.type
_entity_poly.pdbx_seq_one_letter_code
_entity_poly.pdbx_strand_id
1 'polypeptide(L)'
;MRTALVRRALLTASGASLALLATACGPSDGAGAEQDAKPSAAAPSPSPTPEAKALTAAELEKLTLADGDVRDVKIAKAGADDVAKAAEVTTDKPECTALAQAGGLAPVGAAVTTTERIGVGKPSDPADPMSVSATSVQLASYDGKGAEEALASLKAAGQACGGGFTTTAKGEKTTVKSVTPSAVTAGDEAAAWTIATEDEGEALNSQMVAFRKGNNLVVVHTIRFDAKPPSAQAFIDAQVKKLG
;
A
#
# COMPACT_ATOMS: atom_id res chain seq x y z
N MET A 1 -30.48 -36.26 22.60
CA MET A 1 -31.95 -36.33 22.44
C MET A 1 -32.47 -34.96 22.00
N ARG A 2 -33.25 -35.01 20.94
CA ARG A 2 -34.17 -33.98 20.40
C ARG A 2 -33.53 -32.70 19.84
N THR A 3 -33.35 -32.65 18.52
CA THR A 3 -34.31 -32.34 17.41
C THR A 3 -35.07 -31.03 17.63
N ALA A 4 -35.01 -30.12 16.78
CA ALA A 4 -35.67 -29.89 15.50
C ALA A 4 -35.75 -28.37 15.32
N LEU A 5 -35.79 -27.80 14.22
CA LEU A 5 -36.42 -27.78 12.92
C LEU A 5 -36.56 -26.33 12.46
N VAL A 6 -35.95 -26.08 11.32
CA VAL A 6 -36.52 -25.45 10.12
C VAL A 6 -37.49 -24.27 10.27
N ARG A 7 -37.19 -23.16 9.63
CA ARG A 7 -38.14 -22.51 8.71
C ARG A 7 -37.41 -21.64 7.63
N ARG A 8 -37.68 -22.03 6.40
CA ARG A 8 -37.47 -21.30 5.14
C ARG A 8 -38.37 -20.06 5.10
N ALA A 9 -37.93 -18.98 4.52
CA ALA A 9 -38.81 -18.05 3.82
C ALA A 9 -38.03 -17.46 2.62
N LEU A 10 -38.44 -17.90 1.46
CA LEU A 10 -38.21 -17.30 0.14
C LEU A 10 -39.09 -16.04 0.04
N LEU A 11 -38.55 -14.96 -0.48
CA LEU A 11 -39.36 -13.95 -1.19
C LEU A 11 -38.50 -13.29 -2.26
N THR A 12 -38.86 -13.60 -3.47
CA THR A 12 -38.51 -12.99 -4.75
C THR A 12 -39.18 -11.63 -4.89
N ALA A 13 -38.49 -10.63 -5.41
CA ALA A 13 -39.13 -9.52 -6.12
C ALA A 13 -38.20 -8.98 -7.20
N SER A 14 -38.61 -9.27 -8.42
CA SER A 14 -38.11 -8.69 -9.67
C SER A 14 -38.53 -7.23 -9.78
N GLY A 15 -37.64 -6.38 -10.29
CA GLY A 15 -37.95 -5.02 -10.67
C GLY A 15 -37.15 -4.62 -11.90
N ALA A 16 -37.73 -4.85 -13.06
CA ALA A 16 -37.26 -4.34 -14.33
C ALA A 16 -37.66 -2.87 -14.47
N SER A 17 -36.73 -2.00 -14.84
CA SER A 17 -37.06 -0.63 -15.26
C SER A 17 -36.57 -0.36 -16.66
N LEU A 18 -37.56 -0.13 -17.53
CA LEU A 18 -37.43 0.13 -18.95
C LEU A 18 -36.80 1.51 -19.24
N ALA A 19 -35.95 1.51 -20.24
CA ALA A 19 -35.52 2.72 -20.96
C ALA A 19 -36.64 3.26 -21.83
N LEU A 20 -36.96 4.53 -21.69
CA LEU A 20 -37.84 5.28 -22.57
C LEU A 20 -37.02 6.06 -23.59
N LEU A 21 -37.02 5.57 -24.83
CA LEU A 21 -36.63 6.32 -26.04
C LEU A 21 -37.82 7.14 -26.49
N ALA A 22 -37.76 8.46 -26.41
CA ALA A 22 -38.71 9.35 -27.00
C ALA A 22 -38.20 9.79 -28.38
N THR A 23 -38.70 9.18 -29.41
CA THR A 23 -38.67 9.69 -30.81
C THR A 23 -39.90 10.56 -31.03
N ALA A 24 -39.72 11.83 -31.20
CA ALA A 24 -40.79 12.73 -31.70
C ALA A 24 -40.44 13.17 -33.13
N CYS A 25 -41.08 12.53 -34.10
CA CYS A 25 -41.26 13.07 -35.44
C CYS A 25 -42.67 13.62 -35.53
N GLY A 26 -42.81 14.92 -35.79
CA GLY A 26 -44.05 15.53 -36.21
C GLY A 26 -43.79 16.50 -37.36
N PRO A 27 -44.54 16.42 -38.47
CA PRO A 27 -44.37 17.31 -39.60
C PRO A 27 -45.22 18.57 -39.42
N SER A 28 -44.64 19.74 -39.71
CA SER A 28 -45.41 20.96 -40.01
C SER A 28 -44.64 21.82 -41.00
N ASP A 29 -45.29 22.07 -42.12
CA ASP A 29 -44.89 22.98 -43.16
C ASP A 29 -44.71 24.40 -42.70
N GLY A 30 -43.74 25.13 -43.27
CA GLY A 30 -43.60 26.57 -43.10
C GLY A 30 -42.26 27.11 -43.58
N ALA A 31 -42.34 27.76 -44.73
CA ALA A 31 -41.26 28.33 -45.52
C ALA A 31 -40.25 29.23 -44.79
N GLY A 32 -39.01 29.19 -45.25
CA GLY A 32 -38.14 30.36 -45.41
C GLY A 32 -37.11 30.60 -44.30
N ALA A 33 -35.90 30.27 -44.54
CA ALA A 33 -34.69 31.08 -44.43
C ALA A 33 -33.45 30.14 -44.42
N GLU A 34 -32.64 30.25 -45.43
CA GLU A 34 -31.31 29.67 -45.49
C GLU A 34 -30.45 30.32 -44.39
N GLN A 35 -30.04 29.54 -43.42
CA GLN A 35 -28.92 29.87 -42.57
C GLN A 35 -27.88 28.76 -42.66
N ASP A 36 -26.77 29.13 -43.29
CA ASP A 36 -25.56 28.33 -43.35
C ASP A 36 -25.19 27.79 -41.96
N ALA A 37 -25.51 26.53 -41.71
CA ALA A 37 -25.02 25.78 -40.57
C ALA A 37 -23.57 25.34 -40.87
N LYS A 38 -22.64 26.19 -40.41
CA LYS A 38 -21.21 25.83 -40.30
C LYS A 38 -21.09 24.52 -39.51
N PRO A 39 -20.43 23.48 -40.04
CA PRO A 39 -20.24 22.27 -39.26
C PRO A 39 -19.42 22.57 -38.01
N SER A 40 -20.04 22.35 -36.87
CA SER A 40 -19.38 22.43 -35.56
C SER A 40 -18.30 21.37 -35.55
N ALA A 41 -17.03 21.79 -35.60
CA ALA A 41 -15.90 20.90 -35.48
C ALA A 41 -16.01 20.17 -34.12
N ALA A 42 -16.14 18.86 -34.16
CA ALA A 42 -16.07 18.01 -32.97
C ALA A 42 -14.75 18.34 -32.25
N ALA A 43 -14.85 18.68 -30.97
CA ALA A 43 -13.67 18.89 -30.13
C ALA A 43 -12.79 17.63 -30.19
N PRO A 44 -11.47 17.74 -30.34
CA PRO A 44 -10.60 16.58 -30.35
C PRO A 44 -10.78 15.82 -29.05
N SER A 45 -11.06 14.53 -29.14
CA SER A 45 -11.07 13.61 -28.01
C SER A 45 -9.68 13.67 -27.36
N PRO A 46 -9.58 13.78 -26.03
CA PRO A 46 -8.27 13.84 -25.38
C PRO A 46 -7.51 12.57 -25.74
N SER A 47 -6.31 12.74 -26.27
CA SER A 47 -5.39 11.63 -26.50
C SER A 47 -5.15 10.91 -25.17
N PRO A 48 -5.14 9.56 -25.14
CA PRO A 48 -4.86 8.83 -23.92
C PRO A 48 -3.48 9.25 -23.39
N THR A 49 -3.43 9.69 -22.14
CA THR A 49 -2.16 9.94 -21.44
C THR A 49 -1.39 8.63 -21.41
N PRO A 50 -0.10 8.61 -21.82
CA PRO A 50 0.69 7.39 -21.73
C PRO A 50 0.65 6.85 -20.30
N GLU A 51 0.36 5.56 -20.14
CA GLU A 51 0.42 4.91 -18.83
C GLU A 51 1.87 4.96 -18.30
N ALA A 52 1.99 5.28 -17.01
CA ALA A 52 3.30 5.27 -16.34
C ALA A 52 3.87 3.84 -16.40
N LYS A 53 5.14 3.72 -16.78
CA LYS A 53 5.85 2.45 -16.77
C LYS A 53 6.69 2.32 -15.51
N ALA A 54 6.78 1.10 -15.01
CA ALA A 54 7.67 0.77 -13.91
C ALA A 54 9.13 1.05 -14.28
N LEU A 55 9.90 1.46 -13.29
CA LEU A 55 11.33 1.62 -13.40
C LEU A 55 12.00 0.27 -13.57
N THR A 56 13.08 0.23 -14.33
CA THR A 56 13.97 -0.93 -14.38
C THR A 56 14.68 -1.13 -13.04
N ALA A 57 15.19 -2.33 -12.78
CA ALA A 57 15.93 -2.62 -11.55
C ALA A 57 17.14 -1.66 -11.36
N ALA A 58 17.83 -1.29 -12.44
CA ALA A 58 18.98 -0.39 -12.38
C ALA A 58 18.59 1.06 -12.07
N GLU A 59 17.43 1.52 -12.54
CA GLU A 59 16.88 2.83 -12.22
C GLU A 59 16.39 2.89 -10.79
N LEU A 60 15.65 1.86 -10.35
CA LEU A 60 15.13 1.77 -8.99
C LEU A 60 16.27 1.72 -7.96
N GLU A 61 17.33 0.98 -8.24
CA GLU A 61 18.52 0.89 -7.37
C GLU A 61 19.15 2.26 -7.12
N LYS A 62 19.20 3.15 -8.11
CA LYS A 62 19.75 4.53 -7.97
C LYS A 62 18.89 5.41 -7.07
N LEU A 63 17.58 5.15 -7.03
CA LEU A 63 16.63 5.89 -6.22
C LEU A 63 16.45 5.32 -4.81
N THR A 64 17.02 4.14 -4.55
CA THR A 64 16.94 3.49 -3.24
C THR A 64 17.96 4.10 -2.27
N LEU A 65 17.64 4.11 -0.98
CA LEU A 65 18.56 4.55 0.08
C LEU A 65 19.87 3.74 0.06
N ALA A 66 20.96 4.42 0.35
CA ALA A 66 22.29 3.86 0.46
C ALA A 66 22.95 4.27 1.78
N ASP A 67 24.05 3.64 2.12
CA ASP A 67 24.84 4.00 3.29
C ASP A 67 25.27 5.48 3.24
N GLY A 68 25.08 6.20 4.33
CA GLY A 68 25.34 7.65 4.44
C GLY A 68 24.14 8.55 4.12
N ASP A 69 23.04 8.04 3.55
CA ASP A 69 21.84 8.85 3.28
C ASP A 69 21.08 9.23 4.57
N VAL A 70 21.21 8.44 5.62
CA VAL A 70 20.63 8.72 6.95
C VAL A 70 21.75 8.78 7.99
N ARG A 71 21.76 9.86 8.75
CA ARG A 71 22.80 10.09 9.77
C ARG A 71 22.75 9.02 10.86
N ASP A 72 23.92 8.55 11.29
CA ASP A 72 24.11 7.58 12.39
C ASP A 72 23.40 6.23 12.17
N VAL A 73 23.11 5.90 10.92
CA VAL A 73 22.52 4.64 10.50
C VAL A 73 23.42 3.96 9.50
N LYS A 74 23.67 2.67 9.69
CA LYS A 74 24.30 1.81 8.68
C LYS A 74 23.23 1.20 7.80
N ILE A 75 23.22 1.54 6.51
CA ILE A 75 22.25 1.03 5.54
C ILE A 75 22.94 0.00 4.65
N ALA A 76 22.34 -1.17 4.54
CA ALA A 76 22.79 -2.26 3.66
C ALA A 76 21.62 -2.80 2.84
N LYS A 77 21.94 -3.48 1.74
CA LYS A 77 20.95 -4.26 0.98
C LYS A 77 20.45 -5.39 1.88
N ALA A 78 19.14 -5.62 1.88
CA ALA A 78 18.55 -6.75 2.56
C ALA A 78 19.06 -8.06 1.96
N GLY A 79 19.36 -9.04 2.80
CA GLY A 79 19.72 -10.38 2.37
C GLY A 79 18.50 -11.14 1.86
N ALA A 80 18.72 -12.25 1.17
CA ALA A 80 17.62 -13.12 0.73
C ALA A 80 16.79 -13.68 1.89
N ASP A 81 17.44 -13.79 3.07
CA ASP A 81 16.76 -14.25 4.28
C ASP A 81 15.95 -13.17 4.98
N ASP A 82 16.14 -11.90 4.64
CA ASP A 82 15.35 -10.79 5.19
C ASP A 82 14.06 -10.54 4.41
N VAL A 83 13.97 -10.99 3.15
CA VAL A 83 12.88 -10.70 2.23
C VAL A 83 12.01 -11.93 2.01
N ALA A 84 10.72 -11.83 2.33
CA ALA A 84 9.76 -12.88 2.01
C ALA A 84 9.23 -12.73 0.57
N LYS A 85 8.89 -13.85 -0.07
CA LYS A 85 8.10 -13.80 -1.31
C LYS A 85 6.63 -13.64 -0.96
N ALA A 86 5.87 -12.96 -1.80
CA ALA A 86 4.44 -12.74 -1.54
C ALA A 86 3.67 -14.06 -1.28
N ALA A 87 4.04 -15.15 -1.97
CA ALA A 87 3.43 -16.47 -1.79
C ALA A 87 3.84 -17.18 -0.47
N GLU A 88 4.90 -16.71 0.18
CA GLU A 88 5.38 -17.25 1.47
C GLU A 88 4.75 -16.52 2.68
N VAL A 89 3.98 -15.44 2.41
CA VAL A 89 3.28 -14.67 3.44
C VAL A 89 1.82 -15.10 3.49
N THR A 90 1.40 -15.62 4.61
CA THR A 90 0.01 -16.02 4.86
C THR A 90 -0.52 -15.36 6.12
N THR A 91 -1.84 -15.22 6.23
CA THR A 91 -2.50 -14.64 7.40
C THR A 91 -3.82 -15.34 7.66
N ASP A 92 -4.24 -15.39 8.93
CA ASP A 92 -5.55 -15.92 9.35
C ASP A 92 -6.72 -15.03 8.91
N LYS A 93 -6.43 -13.78 8.49
CA LYS A 93 -7.39 -12.81 7.98
C LYS A 93 -6.96 -12.33 6.61
N PRO A 94 -7.60 -12.78 5.51
CA PRO A 94 -7.20 -12.42 4.15
C PRO A 94 -7.14 -10.91 3.89
N GLU A 95 -7.98 -10.12 4.55
CA GLU A 95 -7.99 -8.66 4.47
C GLU A 95 -6.73 -8.01 5.04
N CYS A 96 -5.93 -8.73 5.84
CA CYS A 96 -4.69 -8.24 6.43
C CYS A 96 -3.45 -8.57 5.57
N THR A 97 -3.62 -9.25 4.44
CA THR A 97 -2.51 -9.74 3.60
C THR A 97 -1.55 -8.62 3.19
N ALA A 98 -2.05 -7.45 2.80
CA ALA A 98 -1.18 -6.35 2.38
C ALA A 98 -0.25 -5.87 3.50
N LEU A 99 -0.75 -5.77 4.74
CA LEU A 99 0.09 -5.42 5.91
C LEU A 99 1.08 -6.52 6.26
N ALA A 100 0.65 -7.79 6.17
CA ALA A 100 1.53 -8.93 6.41
C ALA A 100 2.68 -8.98 5.39
N GLN A 101 2.38 -8.76 4.10
CA GLN A 101 3.39 -8.66 3.04
C GLN A 101 4.36 -7.51 3.31
N ALA A 102 3.86 -6.32 3.59
CA ALA A 102 4.69 -5.15 3.91
C ALA A 102 5.61 -5.40 5.12
N GLY A 103 5.12 -6.06 6.17
CA GLY A 103 5.90 -6.43 7.35
C GLY A 103 7.02 -7.43 7.05
N GLY A 104 6.80 -8.34 6.11
CA GLY A 104 7.78 -9.34 5.66
C GLY A 104 8.68 -8.88 4.51
N LEU A 105 8.68 -7.58 4.17
CA LEU A 105 9.37 -7.03 2.99
C LEU A 105 8.96 -7.72 1.67
N ALA A 106 7.79 -8.36 1.64
CA ALA A 106 7.22 -8.88 0.41
C ALA A 106 6.55 -7.77 -0.39
N PRO A 107 6.60 -7.81 -1.73
CA PRO A 107 5.90 -6.83 -2.55
C PRO A 107 4.40 -6.81 -2.28
N VAL A 108 3.82 -5.62 -2.16
CA VAL A 108 2.38 -5.42 -2.05
C VAL A 108 1.80 -5.23 -3.45
N GLY A 109 0.79 -6.00 -3.81
CA GLY A 109 0.20 -5.95 -5.14
C GLY A 109 1.13 -6.44 -6.26
N ALA A 110 0.95 -5.91 -7.48
CA ALA A 110 1.66 -6.35 -8.68
C ALA A 110 2.89 -5.47 -8.97
N ALA A 111 3.83 -5.39 -8.03
CA ALA A 111 5.09 -4.69 -8.27
C ALA A 111 5.89 -5.35 -9.41
N VAL A 112 6.44 -4.54 -10.32
CA VAL A 112 7.28 -5.01 -11.43
C VAL A 112 8.72 -5.17 -10.97
N THR A 113 9.23 -4.20 -10.20
CA THR A 113 10.58 -4.21 -9.62
C THR A 113 10.56 -3.76 -8.19
N THR A 114 11.44 -4.32 -7.36
CA THR A 114 11.61 -3.95 -5.95
C THR A 114 13.07 -3.85 -5.58
N THR A 115 13.34 -3.06 -4.57
CA THR A 115 14.63 -3.02 -3.86
C THR A 115 14.38 -2.91 -2.37
N GLU A 116 15.20 -3.58 -1.57
CA GLU A 116 15.04 -3.64 -0.12
C GLU A 116 16.33 -3.25 0.60
N ARG A 117 16.18 -2.50 1.69
CA ARG A 117 17.28 -2.06 2.56
C ARG A 117 16.96 -2.33 4.01
N ILE A 118 18.00 -2.64 4.76
CA ILE A 118 17.97 -2.67 6.22
C ILE A 118 18.91 -1.58 6.73
N GLY A 119 18.38 -0.70 7.55
CA GLY A 119 19.13 0.31 8.27
C GLY A 119 19.20 -0.04 9.75
N VAL A 120 20.38 -0.07 10.30
CA VAL A 120 20.61 -0.31 11.75
C VAL A 120 21.20 0.95 12.34
N GLY A 121 20.49 1.52 13.32
CA GLY A 121 20.92 2.69 14.06
C GLY A 121 22.01 2.35 15.09
N LYS A 122 22.66 3.37 15.62
CA LYS A 122 23.54 3.19 16.80
C LYS A 122 22.71 2.87 18.04
N PRO A 123 23.25 2.11 19.01
CA PRO A 123 22.59 1.93 20.30
C PRO A 123 22.24 3.29 20.93
N SER A 124 21.03 3.42 21.45
CA SER A 124 20.60 4.63 22.18
C SER A 124 21.21 4.71 23.58
N ASP A 125 21.57 3.56 24.13
CA ASP A 125 22.36 3.40 25.35
C ASP A 125 23.63 2.60 25.01
N PRO A 126 24.83 3.19 25.15
CA PRO A 126 26.08 2.48 24.92
C PRO A 126 26.32 1.27 25.84
N ALA A 127 25.65 1.22 26.99
CA ALA A 127 25.71 0.09 27.93
C ALA A 127 24.78 -1.07 27.53
N ASP A 128 23.79 -0.81 26.67
CA ASP A 128 22.86 -1.80 26.16
C ASP A 128 22.96 -1.94 24.63
N PRO A 129 23.70 -2.93 24.13
CA PRO A 129 23.83 -3.18 22.69
C PRO A 129 22.51 -3.49 21.98
N MET A 130 21.48 -3.93 22.71
CA MET A 130 20.15 -4.22 22.17
C MET A 130 19.28 -2.97 22.04
N SER A 131 19.72 -1.82 22.56
CA SER A 131 19.00 -0.54 22.42
C SER A 131 19.11 0.08 21.02
N VAL A 132 19.23 -0.76 20.00
CA VAL A 132 19.28 -0.37 18.58
C VAL A 132 17.89 -0.27 17.98
N SER A 133 17.79 0.52 16.92
CA SER A 133 16.65 0.47 16.01
C SER A 133 17.01 -0.23 14.71
N ALA A 134 16.12 -1.08 14.24
CA ALA A 134 16.21 -1.65 12.91
C ALA A 134 15.08 -1.06 12.04
N THR A 135 15.41 -0.62 10.85
CA THR A 135 14.44 -0.07 9.90
C THR A 135 14.60 -0.78 8.58
N SER A 136 13.53 -1.40 8.12
CA SER A 136 13.46 -1.92 6.76
C SER A 136 12.83 -0.90 5.84
N VAL A 137 13.35 -0.80 4.62
CA VAL A 137 12.82 0.07 3.56
C VAL A 137 12.67 -0.76 2.29
N GLN A 138 11.45 -0.85 1.79
CA GLN A 138 11.16 -1.40 0.48
C GLN A 138 10.76 -0.27 -0.46
N LEU A 139 11.37 -0.21 -1.62
CA LEU A 139 10.97 0.64 -2.74
C LEU A 139 10.51 -0.27 -3.88
N ALA A 140 9.27 -0.12 -4.30
CA ALA A 140 8.64 -0.89 -5.37
C ALA A 140 8.15 0.02 -6.49
N SER A 141 8.30 -0.40 -7.74
CA SER A 141 7.84 0.32 -8.92
C SER A 141 6.80 -0.48 -9.69
N TYR A 142 5.80 0.21 -10.22
CA TYR A 142 4.59 -0.39 -10.79
C TYR A 142 4.30 0.18 -12.18
N ASP A 143 3.61 -0.59 -13.01
CA ASP A 143 2.99 -0.07 -14.21
C ASP A 143 1.65 0.61 -13.90
N GLY A 144 1.29 1.60 -14.70
CA GLY A 144 0.00 2.27 -14.63
C GLY A 144 -0.34 2.81 -13.24
N LYS A 145 -1.44 2.34 -12.67
CA LYS A 145 -1.95 2.72 -11.34
C LYS A 145 -1.57 1.75 -10.22
N GLY A 146 -0.70 0.79 -10.47
CA GLY A 146 -0.39 -0.26 -9.50
C GLY A 146 0.10 0.25 -8.15
N ALA A 147 0.84 1.36 -8.09
CA ALA A 147 1.26 1.98 -6.83
C ALA A 147 0.09 2.58 -6.03
N GLU A 148 -0.91 3.18 -6.72
CA GLU A 148 -2.14 3.68 -6.10
C GLU A 148 -2.95 2.53 -5.50
N GLU A 149 -3.11 1.44 -6.26
CA GLU A 149 -3.83 0.24 -5.83
C GLU A 149 -3.14 -0.45 -4.65
N ALA A 150 -1.81 -0.54 -4.67
CA ALA A 150 -1.03 -1.12 -3.58
C ALA A 150 -1.15 -0.28 -2.29
N LEU A 151 -1.06 1.05 -2.37
CA LEU A 151 -1.28 1.92 -1.21
C LEU A 151 -2.72 1.85 -0.71
N ALA A 152 -3.70 1.80 -1.62
CA ALA A 152 -5.11 1.64 -1.26
C ALA A 152 -5.36 0.30 -0.52
N SER A 153 -4.73 -0.79 -0.95
CA SER A 153 -4.83 -2.09 -0.27
C SER A 153 -4.24 -2.06 1.14
N LEU A 154 -3.10 -1.38 1.33
CA LEU A 154 -2.52 -1.16 2.66
C LEU A 154 -3.43 -0.34 3.57
N LYS A 155 -4.05 0.73 3.05
CA LYS A 155 -5.01 1.55 3.81
C LYS A 155 -6.25 0.74 4.22
N ALA A 156 -6.78 -0.06 3.30
CA ALA A 156 -7.91 -0.94 3.58
C ALA A 156 -7.56 -1.99 4.65
N ALA A 157 -6.39 -2.62 4.53
CA ALA A 157 -5.89 -3.56 5.53
C ALA A 157 -5.68 -2.87 6.90
N GLY A 158 -5.11 -1.66 6.92
CA GLY A 158 -4.95 -0.89 8.16
C GLY A 158 -6.25 -0.59 8.90
N GLN A 159 -7.35 -0.39 8.17
CA GLN A 159 -8.68 -0.20 8.74
C GLN A 159 -9.30 -1.53 9.23
N ALA A 160 -9.19 -2.58 8.41
CA ALA A 160 -9.81 -3.87 8.71
C ALA A 160 -9.10 -4.60 9.87
N CYS A 161 -7.80 -4.42 10.01
CA CYS A 161 -6.94 -5.22 10.90
C CYS A 161 -6.63 -4.54 12.24
N GLY A 162 -7.37 -3.50 12.63
CA GLY A 162 -7.20 -2.79 13.90
C GLY A 162 -7.19 -3.69 15.14
N GLY A 163 -7.98 -4.76 15.13
CA GLY A 163 -8.04 -5.78 16.19
C GLY A 163 -6.98 -6.88 16.10
N GLY A 164 -5.96 -6.70 15.27
CA GLY A 164 -4.87 -7.66 15.12
C GLY A 164 -5.18 -8.87 14.24
N PHE A 165 -4.15 -9.64 13.95
CA PHE A 165 -4.17 -10.85 13.13
C PHE A 165 -2.92 -11.68 13.38
N THR A 166 -2.92 -12.91 12.88
CA THR A 166 -1.72 -13.75 12.86
C THR A 166 -1.18 -13.83 11.45
N THR A 167 0.12 -13.67 11.31
CA THR A 167 0.82 -13.86 10.02
C THR A 167 1.88 -14.93 10.14
N THR A 168 2.15 -15.59 9.03
CA THR A 168 3.30 -16.49 8.87
C THR A 168 4.07 -16.03 7.64
N ALA A 169 5.34 -15.76 7.82
CA ALA A 169 6.27 -15.41 6.74
C ALA A 169 7.51 -16.28 6.86
N LYS A 170 7.90 -16.96 5.78
CA LYS A 170 9.07 -17.87 5.75
C LYS A 170 9.03 -18.96 6.84
N GLY A 171 7.84 -19.36 7.26
CA GLY A 171 7.62 -20.36 8.31
C GLY A 171 7.59 -19.83 9.73
N GLU A 172 7.96 -18.58 9.94
CA GLU A 172 7.87 -17.91 11.25
C GLU A 172 6.50 -17.29 11.46
N LYS A 173 5.92 -17.56 12.62
CA LYS A 173 4.59 -17.10 12.99
C LYS A 173 4.69 -15.89 13.91
N THR A 174 4.05 -14.78 13.54
CA THR A 174 3.98 -13.56 14.34
C THR A 174 2.52 -13.22 14.67
N THR A 175 2.25 -12.85 15.91
CA THR A 175 0.94 -12.36 16.34
C THR A 175 0.94 -10.83 16.40
N VAL A 176 0.21 -10.20 15.50
CA VAL A 176 -0.10 -8.77 15.55
C VAL A 176 -1.29 -8.59 16.47
N LYS A 177 -1.13 -7.84 17.56
CA LYS A 177 -2.19 -7.57 18.55
C LYS A 177 -3.09 -6.42 18.15
N SER A 178 -2.49 -5.38 17.54
CA SER A 178 -3.25 -4.23 17.05
C SER A 178 -2.52 -3.49 15.94
N VAL A 179 -3.30 -2.83 15.10
CA VAL A 179 -2.84 -1.90 14.06
C VAL A 179 -3.57 -0.58 14.29
N THR A 180 -2.84 0.45 14.71
CA THR A 180 -3.43 1.74 15.05
C THR A 180 -2.94 2.80 14.05
N PRO A 181 -3.84 3.49 13.34
CA PRO A 181 -3.47 4.56 12.43
C PRO A 181 -2.70 5.66 13.15
N SER A 182 -1.70 6.23 12.47
CA SER A 182 -0.95 7.40 12.91
C SER A 182 -0.82 8.44 11.81
N ALA A 183 -0.57 9.70 12.19
CA ALA A 183 -0.44 10.78 11.23
C ALA A 183 0.92 10.73 10.53
N VAL A 184 0.93 10.96 9.23
CA VAL A 184 2.14 11.10 8.41
C VAL A 184 1.85 11.98 7.20
N THR A 185 2.88 12.69 6.74
CA THR A 185 2.88 13.38 5.44
C THR A 185 4.16 12.97 4.71
N ALA A 186 4.02 12.35 3.55
CA ALA A 186 5.15 11.93 2.70
C ALA A 186 4.67 11.71 1.26
N GLY A 187 5.54 12.01 0.30
CA GLY A 187 5.27 11.81 -1.12
C GLY A 187 3.99 12.50 -1.60
N ASP A 188 3.31 11.87 -2.53
CA ASP A 188 2.04 12.34 -3.09
C ASP A 188 0.84 11.90 -2.23
N GLU A 189 0.98 10.77 -1.55
CA GLU A 189 -0.02 10.16 -0.68
C GLU A 189 0.65 9.21 0.31
N ALA A 190 0.20 9.19 1.56
CA ALA A 190 0.81 8.36 2.60
C ALA A 190 -0.22 7.80 3.58
N ALA A 191 0.19 6.75 4.29
CA ALA A 191 -0.48 6.20 5.45
C ALA A 191 0.54 5.64 6.44
N ALA A 192 0.22 5.68 7.72
CA ALA A 192 1.09 5.16 8.77
C ALA A 192 0.31 4.46 9.87
N TRP A 193 0.97 3.51 10.51
CA TRP A 193 0.41 2.74 11.61
C TRP A 193 1.46 2.48 12.67
N THR A 194 1.02 2.46 13.92
CA THR A 194 1.71 1.79 15.02
C THR A 194 1.20 0.36 15.07
N ILE A 195 2.10 -0.60 15.04
CA ILE A 195 1.77 -2.03 15.05
C ILE A 195 2.32 -2.61 16.35
N ALA A 196 1.44 -3.16 17.18
CA ALA A 196 1.81 -3.91 18.36
C ALA A 196 1.85 -5.40 18.02
N THR A 197 2.99 -6.03 18.26
CA THR A 197 3.17 -7.48 18.12
C THR A 197 3.49 -8.10 19.48
N GLU A 198 3.29 -9.40 19.60
CA GLU A 198 3.74 -10.19 20.74
C GLU A 198 4.57 -11.34 20.22
N ASP A 199 5.76 -11.45 20.73
CA ASP A 199 6.69 -12.53 20.47
C ASP A 199 7.16 -13.12 21.81
N GLU A 200 6.99 -14.43 22.00
CA GLU A 200 7.33 -15.15 23.25
C GLU A 200 6.79 -14.49 24.54
N GLY A 201 5.66 -13.75 24.45
CA GLY A 201 5.05 -13.05 25.58
C GLY A 201 5.57 -11.63 25.80
N GLU A 202 6.54 -11.16 25.01
CA GLU A 202 7.02 -9.79 25.04
C GLU A 202 6.30 -8.93 24.00
N ALA A 203 5.84 -7.74 24.42
CA ALA A 203 5.18 -6.80 23.54
C ALA A 203 6.21 -5.95 22.79
N LEU A 204 6.18 -5.99 21.48
CA LEU A 204 6.97 -5.13 20.60
C LEU A 204 6.07 -4.13 19.90
N ASN A 205 6.50 -2.87 19.87
CA ASN A 205 5.85 -1.84 19.08
C ASN A 205 6.74 -1.44 17.91
N SER A 206 6.13 -1.35 16.75
CA SER A 206 6.80 -0.88 15.54
C SER A 206 6.00 0.22 14.86
N GLN A 207 6.65 0.99 14.00
CA GLN A 207 6.02 1.97 13.14
C GLN A 207 6.16 1.52 11.68
N MET A 208 5.06 1.41 10.97
CA MET A 208 5.03 1.20 9.54
C MET A 208 4.49 2.44 8.85
N VAL A 209 5.19 2.90 7.83
CA VAL A 209 4.79 4.03 6.98
C VAL A 209 4.83 3.57 5.54
N ALA A 210 3.75 3.79 4.81
CA ALA A 210 3.70 3.56 3.37
C ALA A 210 3.39 4.89 2.68
N PHE A 211 4.14 5.22 1.63
CA PHE A 211 3.87 6.41 0.82
C PHE A 211 4.16 6.18 -0.65
N ARG A 212 3.46 6.90 -1.50
CA ARG A 212 3.58 6.86 -2.95
C ARG A 212 4.26 8.13 -3.46
N LYS A 213 5.09 7.97 -4.48
CA LYS A 213 5.62 9.06 -5.31
C LYS A 213 5.58 8.64 -6.77
N GLY A 214 4.71 9.25 -7.56
CA GLY A 214 4.43 8.80 -8.92
C GLY A 214 3.89 7.36 -8.92
N ASN A 215 4.49 6.48 -9.71
CA ASN A 215 4.18 5.06 -9.79
C ASN A 215 5.08 4.17 -8.90
N ASN A 216 5.70 4.77 -7.88
CA ASN A 216 6.51 4.05 -6.91
C ASN A 216 5.85 4.07 -5.53
N LEU A 217 5.91 2.94 -4.82
CA LEU A 217 5.49 2.78 -3.43
C LEU A 217 6.72 2.52 -2.57
N VAL A 218 6.80 3.24 -1.45
CA VAL A 218 7.80 3.02 -0.41
C VAL A 218 7.10 2.51 0.84
N VAL A 219 7.64 1.46 1.44
CA VAL A 219 7.26 1.02 2.79
C VAL A 219 8.48 1.14 3.68
N VAL A 220 8.33 1.85 4.79
CA VAL A 220 9.34 2.00 5.85
C VAL A 220 8.78 1.35 7.11
N HIS A 221 9.45 0.35 7.63
CA HIS A 221 9.03 -0.34 8.86
C HIS A 221 10.17 -0.27 9.88
N THR A 222 9.96 0.42 10.98
CA THR A 222 10.94 0.63 12.04
C THR A 222 10.53 -0.14 13.28
N ILE A 223 11.45 -0.97 13.78
CA ILE A 223 11.29 -1.79 14.98
C ILE A 223 12.35 -1.38 16.00
N ARG A 224 12.00 -1.49 17.26
CA ARG A 224 12.90 -1.32 18.37
C ARG A 224 12.58 -2.37 19.45
N PHE A 225 13.60 -2.95 20.05
CA PHE A 225 13.44 -4.02 21.04
C PHE A 225 13.26 -3.49 22.46
N ASP A 226 13.48 -2.16 22.67
CA ASP A 226 13.20 -1.46 23.91
C ASP A 226 11.98 -0.51 23.74
N ALA A 227 11.10 -0.46 24.61
CA ALA A 227 9.90 0.35 24.85
C ALA A 227 9.26 1.18 23.71
N LYS A 228 9.94 2.04 22.94
CA LYS A 228 9.28 2.94 21.98
C LYS A 228 10.05 3.03 20.66
N PRO A 229 9.39 2.76 19.51
CA PRO A 229 10.07 2.86 18.23
C PRO A 229 10.52 4.31 17.97
N PRO A 230 11.73 4.52 17.43
CA PRO A 230 12.13 5.81 16.94
C PRO A 230 11.25 6.20 15.74
N SER A 231 11.14 7.48 15.50
CA SER A 231 10.46 7.97 14.31
C SER A 231 11.17 7.50 13.04
N ALA A 232 10.43 6.98 12.06
CA ALA A 232 10.93 6.65 10.72
C ALA A 232 11.23 7.91 9.88
N GLN A 233 11.04 9.12 10.41
CA GLN A 233 11.04 10.36 9.65
C GLN A 233 12.32 10.60 8.85
N ALA A 234 13.48 10.32 9.42
CA ALA A 234 14.76 10.51 8.74
C ALA A 234 14.90 9.62 7.47
N PHE A 235 14.38 8.39 7.51
CA PHE A 235 14.32 7.50 6.35
C PHE A 235 13.33 8.00 5.30
N ILE A 236 12.16 8.47 5.76
CA ILE A 236 11.11 9.03 4.87
C ILE A 236 11.66 10.23 4.12
N ASP A 237 12.24 11.21 4.83
CA ASP A 237 12.77 12.44 4.24
C ASP A 237 13.88 12.15 3.22
N ALA A 238 14.79 11.23 3.58
CA ALA A 238 15.88 10.81 2.70
C ALA A 238 15.34 10.11 1.44
N GLN A 239 14.34 9.24 1.57
CA GLN A 239 13.78 8.50 0.45
C GLN A 239 12.92 9.41 -0.44
N VAL A 240 12.12 10.31 0.12
CA VAL A 240 11.37 11.32 -0.64
C VAL A 240 12.32 12.19 -1.46
N LYS A 241 13.43 12.64 -0.86
CA LYS A 241 14.45 13.44 -1.55
C LYS A 241 15.08 12.70 -2.75
N LYS A 242 15.27 11.39 -2.65
CA LYS A 242 15.80 10.58 -3.76
C LYS A 242 14.79 10.38 -4.90
N LEU A 243 13.52 10.38 -4.57
CA LEU A 243 12.46 10.21 -5.56
C LEU A 243 12.08 11.51 -6.29
N GLY A 244 12.52 12.66 -5.82
CA GLY A 244 12.33 13.99 -6.44
C GLY A 244 11.10 14.70 -5.92
#